data_b931576ff07a947b7a86d8b42fba2b72
#
_entry.id   b931576ff07a947b7a86d8b42fba2b72
#
_cell.length_a   1.000
_cell.length_b   1.000
_cell.length_c   1.000
_cell.angle_alpha   90.00
_cell.angle_beta   90.00
_cell.angle_gamma   90.00
#
_symmetry.space_group_name_H-M   'P 1'
#
loop_
_entity.id
_entity.type
_entity.pdbx_description
1 polymer ?
#
loop_
_entity_poly.entity_id
_entity_poly.type
_entity_poly.pdbx_seq_one_letter_code
_entity_poly.pdbx_strand_id
1 'polypeptide(L)'
;MSLSISKSVCTAMLTLAMGLTFATGALAATEPSGAAAEVMAAAKAQWAAEDKREPSSRSMGSIADDYTEFNPDVPVLIEGKPMAARFYDASLQSGDKGLASEMINPHVQVYGDTAILTYNFAGMTKANDGKVNSNFAKSTRVYVKQDGRWMLVHANFAPVSSSNAP
;
A
#
# COMPACT_ATOMS: atom_id res chain seq x y z
N MET A 1 53.96 44.23 -55.48
CA MET A 1 53.45 43.80 -56.79
C MET A 1 52.97 42.36 -56.74
N SER A 2 51.77 42.22 -57.19
CA SER A 2 51.11 40.98 -57.66
C SER A 2 50.74 39.87 -56.67
N LEU A 3 49.43 39.77 -56.55
CA LEU A 3 48.56 38.76 -56.06
C LEU A 3 48.85 37.36 -56.58
N SER A 4 48.60 36.34 -55.73
CA SER A 4 48.02 35.08 -56.21
C SER A 4 47.13 34.45 -55.15
N ILE A 5 45.90 34.30 -55.52
CA ILE A 5 44.81 33.69 -54.73
C ILE A 5 44.86 32.19 -55.00
N SER A 6 44.99 31.36 -53.93
CA SER A 6 44.76 29.92 -54.03
C SER A 6 43.52 29.55 -53.23
N LYS A 7 42.53 29.04 -53.93
CA LYS A 7 41.28 28.53 -53.40
C LYS A 7 41.54 27.12 -52.87
N SER A 8 41.43 26.91 -51.56
CA SER A 8 41.32 25.57 -50.96
C SER A 8 39.84 25.22 -50.71
N VAL A 9 39.41 24.18 -51.36
CA VAL A 9 38.08 23.58 -51.20
C VAL A 9 38.09 22.74 -49.92
N CYS A 10 37.41 23.19 -48.90
CA CYS A 10 37.18 22.37 -47.71
C CYS A 10 35.97 21.48 -47.92
N THR A 11 36.22 20.17 -48.08
CA THR A 11 35.22 19.13 -48.13
C THR A 11 34.71 18.89 -46.71
N ALA A 12 33.48 19.29 -46.41
CA ALA A 12 32.82 18.99 -45.14
C ALA A 12 32.33 17.56 -45.15
N MET A 13 32.97 16.69 -44.37
CA MET A 13 32.42 15.37 -44.03
C MET A 13 31.31 15.53 -42.98
N LEU A 14 30.08 15.28 -43.39
CA LEU A 14 28.90 15.21 -42.54
C LEU A 14 28.85 13.81 -41.91
N THR A 15 29.33 13.68 -40.67
CA THR A 15 29.14 12.47 -39.87
C THR A 15 27.75 12.47 -39.25
N LEU A 16 26.86 11.65 -39.79
CA LEU A 16 25.52 11.39 -39.27
C LEU A 16 25.65 10.46 -38.05
N ALA A 17 25.68 11.02 -36.84
CA ALA A 17 25.62 10.27 -35.60
C ALA A 17 24.15 9.88 -35.37
N MET A 18 23.80 8.63 -35.68
CA MET A 18 22.53 8.03 -35.31
C MET A 18 22.51 7.76 -33.81
N GLY A 19 21.99 8.71 -33.03
CA GLY A 19 21.73 8.52 -31.61
C GLY A 19 20.57 7.59 -31.37
N LEU A 20 20.85 6.34 -30.97
CA LEU A 20 19.84 5.41 -30.49
C LEU A 20 19.42 5.86 -29.08
N THR A 21 18.35 6.62 -28.98
CA THR A 21 17.71 6.91 -27.70
C THR A 21 16.91 5.69 -27.25
N PHE A 22 17.47 4.89 -26.34
CA PHE A 22 16.69 3.90 -25.61
C PHE A 22 15.75 4.66 -24.67
N ALA A 23 14.47 4.78 -25.06
CA ALA A 23 13.42 5.19 -24.14
C ALA A 23 13.23 4.03 -23.14
N THR A 24 13.84 4.14 -21.96
CA THR A 24 13.49 3.32 -20.81
C THR A 24 12.12 3.78 -20.35
N GLY A 25 11.08 3.17 -20.92
CA GLY A 25 9.71 3.31 -20.42
C GLY A 25 9.66 2.69 -19.04
N ALA A 26 9.84 3.48 -17.99
CA ALA A 26 9.37 3.12 -16.67
C ALA A 26 7.87 2.93 -16.82
N LEU A 27 7.38 1.69 -16.65
CA LEU A 27 5.96 1.43 -16.49
C LEU A 27 5.52 2.15 -15.20
N ALA A 28 5.04 3.38 -15.36
CA ALA A 28 4.38 4.09 -14.27
C ALA A 28 3.18 3.21 -13.87
N ALA A 29 3.16 2.77 -12.62
CA ALA A 29 1.99 2.10 -12.08
C ALA A 29 0.79 3.04 -12.29
N THR A 30 -0.20 2.57 -13.04
CA THR A 30 -1.41 3.35 -13.31
C THR A 30 -2.11 3.56 -11.96
N GLU A 31 -2.29 4.82 -11.55
CA GLU A 31 -3.03 5.14 -10.34
C GLU A 31 -4.45 4.55 -10.43
N PRO A 32 -4.96 3.94 -9.33
CA PRO A 32 -6.31 3.41 -9.31
C PRO A 32 -7.33 4.49 -9.67
N SER A 33 -8.33 4.17 -10.48
CA SER A 33 -9.40 5.10 -10.87
C SER A 33 -10.77 4.56 -10.46
N GLY A 34 -11.76 5.44 -10.32
CA GLY A 34 -13.12 5.06 -9.99
C GLY A 34 -13.22 4.30 -8.66
N ALA A 35 -13.99 3.21 -8.64
CA ALA A 35 -14.25 2.41 -7.44
C ALA A 35 -12.96 1.87 -6.77
N ALA A 36 -11.95 1.51 -7.55
CA ALA A 36 -10.66 1.06 -6.99
C ALA A 36 -9.96 2.17 -6.21
N ALA A 37 -10.02 3.42 -6.69
CA ALA A 37 -9.48 4.57 -5.97
C ALA A 37 -10.26 4.87 -4.69
N GLU A 38 -11.59 4.72 -4.71
CA GLU A 38 -12.45 4.87 -3.52
C GLU A 38 -12.08 3.85 -2.44
N VAL A 39 -11.90 2.57 -2.81
CA VAL A 39 -11.47 1.51 -1.89
C VAL A 39 -10.10 1.79 -1.30
N MET A 40 -9.13 2.20 -2.12
CA MET A 40 -7.80 2.58 -1.66
C MET A 40 -7.85 3.78 -0.70
N ALA A 41 -8.70 4.77 -0.97
CA ALA A 41 -8.88 5.91 -0.09
C ALA A 41 -9.47 5.50 1.27
N ALA A 42 -10.47 4.59 1.29
CA ALA A 42 -11.04 4.06 2.52
C ALA A 42 -9.99 3.28 3.35
N ALA A 43 -9.18 2.43 2.70
CA ALA A 43 -8.11 1.70 3.36
C ALA A 43 -7.03 2.63 3.95
N LYS A 44 -6.58 3.62 3.19
CA LYS A 44 -5.59 4.61 3.65
C LYS A 44 -6.12 5.48 4.79
N ALA A 45 -7.39 5.86 4.75
CA ALA A 45 -8.02 6.65 5.83
C ALA A 45 -8.08 5.85 7.14
N GLN A 46 -8.42 4.56 7.08
CA GLN A 46 -8.39 3.66 8.24
C GLN A 46 -6.97 3.56 8.80
N TRP A 47 -5.97 3.28 7.97
CA TRP A 47 -4.57 3.20 8.41
C TRP A 47 -4.08 4.49 9.06
N ALA A 48 -4.41 5.64 8.46
CA ALA A 48 -4.03 6.92 9.02
C ALA A 48 -4.64 7.18 10.43
N ALA A 49 -5.81 6.65 10.72
CA ALA A 49 -6.42 6.70 12.04
C ALA A 49 -5.74 5.74 13.03
N GLU A 50 -5.40 4.52 12.56
CA GLU A 50 -4.66 3.53 13.32
C GLU A 50 -3.24 4.02 13.69
N ASP A 51 -2.52 4.61 12.74
CA ASP A 51 -1.19 5.20 12.97
C ASP A 51 -1.22 6.32 14.01
N LYS A 52 -2.30 7.11 14.05
CA LYS A 52 -2.54 8.13 15.08
C LYS A 52 -3.00 7.54 16.41
N ARG A 53 -3.19 6.22 16.47
CA ARG A 53 -3.73 5.51 17.64
C ARG A 53 -5.08 6.07 18.08
N GLU A 54 -5.93 6.46 17.12
CA GLU A 54 -7.29 6.90 17.43
C GLU A 54 -8.10 5.73 17.99
N PRO A 55 -9.02 5.96 18.96
CA PRO A 55 -9.84 4.89 19.53
C PRO A 55 -10.74 4.26 18.46
N SER A 56 -11.18 3.03 18.68
CA SER A 56 -12.01 2.26 17.74
C SER A 56 -13.25 3.03 17.26
N SER A 57 -13.83 3.86 18.12
CA SER A 57 -14.97 4.72 17.77
C SER A 57 -14.72 5.69 16.63
N ARG A 58 -13.44 5.98 16.31
CA ARG A 58 -13.03 6.84 15.19
C ARG A 58 -12.37 6.05 14.07
N SER A 59 -11.44 5.13 14.40
CA SER A 59 -10.67 4.37 13.41
C SER A 59 -11.53 3.36 12.63
N MET A 60 -12.61 2.87 13.23
CA MET A 60 -13.46 1.83 12.62
C MET A 60 -14.72 2.35 11.90
N GLY A 61 -14.72 3.62 11.46
CA GLY A 61 -15.86 4.22 10.77
C GLY A 61 -16.22 3.56 9.43
N SER A 62 -15.25 2.94 8.75
CA SER A 62 -15.43 2.21 7.49
C SER A 62 -15.47 0.68 7.67
N ILE A 63 -15.59 0.18 8.89
CA ILE A 63 -15.77 -1.25 9.18
C ILE A 63 -17.26 -1.54 9.34
N ALA A 64 -17.75 -2.57 8.65
CA ALA A 64 -19.15 -3.02 8.72
C ALA A 64 -19.46 -3.67 10.07
N ASP A 65 -20.73 -3.67 10.46
CA ASP A 65 -21.14 -4.23 11.76
C ASP A 65 -20.98 -5.76 11.83
N ASP A 66 -21.12 -6.44 10.68
CA ASP A 66 -20.93 -7.89 10.48
C ASP A 66 -19.50 -8.26 10.08
N TYR A 67 -18.53 -7.38 10.32
CA TYR A 67 -17.12 -7.59 10.02
C TYR A 67 -16.58 -8.89 10.58
N THR A 68 -15.68 -9.53 9.82
CA THR A 68 -14.92 -10.70 10.28
C THR A 68 -13.43 -10.53 10.01
N GLU A 69 -12.58 -11.15 10.86
CA GLU A 69 -11.13 -11.07 10.69
C GLU A 69 -10.42 -12.34 11.13
N PHE A 70 -9.50 -12.82 10.28
CA PHE A 70 -8.44 -13.73 10.72
C PHE A 70 -7.21 -12.92 11.09
N ASN A 71 -7.03 -12.75 12.41
CA ASN A 71 -5.90 -12.02 12.98
C ASN A 71 -4.87 -13.03 13.53
N PRO A 72 -3.58 -12.91 13.20
CA PRO A 72 -2.56 -13.86 13.64
C PRO A 72 -2.36 -13.91 15.16
N ASP A 73 -2.71 -12.85 15.87
CA ASP A 73 -2.54 -12.75 17.32
C ASP A 73 -3.76 -13.30 18.10
N VAL A 74 -4.83 -13.70 17.38
CA VAL A 74 -6.07 -14.21 17.96
C VAL A 74 -6.36 -15.61 17.40
N PRO A 75 -6.49 -16.65 18.25
CA PRO A 75 -6.63 -18.03 17.79
C PRO A 75 -8.01 -18.39 17.21
N VAL A 76 -8.95 -17.45 17.22
CA VAL A 76 -10.32 -17.63 16.72
C VAL A 76 -10.66 -16.55 15.70
N LEU A 77 -11.68 -16.81 14.89
CA LEU A 77 -12.25 -15.79 14.02
C LEU A 77 -12.80 -14.64 14.89
N ILE A 78 -12.40 -13.42 14.60
CA ILE A 78 -13.03 -12.22 15.16
C ILE A 78 -14.35 -12.02 14.40
N GLU A 79 -15.46 -12.01 15.11
CA GLU A 79 -16.79 -11.83 14.54
C GLU A 79 -17.47 -10.58 15.08
N GLY A 80 -17.87 -9.72 14.16
CA GLY A 80 -18.55 -8.46 14.42
C GLY A 80 -17.63 -7.33 14.84
N LYS A 81 -17.97 -6.12 14.39
CA LYS A 81 -17.29 -4.88 14.74
C LYS A 81 -17.08 -4.66 16.25
N PRO A 82 -18.05 -4.99 17.15
CA PRO A 82 -17.84 -4.83 18.58
C PRO A 82 -16.70 -5.69 19.14
N MET A 83 -16.52 -6.92 18.61
CA MET A 83 -15.40 -7.78 19.02
C MET A 83 -14.08 -7.23 18.50
N ALA A 84 -14.01 -6.83 17.24
CA ALA A 84 -12.84 -6.20 16.64
C ALA A 84 -12.43 -4.93 17.40
N ALA A 85 -13.39 -4.09 17.77
CA ALA A 85 -13.15 -2.87 18.54
C ALA A 85 -12.50 -3.15 19.90
N ARG A 86 -12.97 -4.18 20.63
CA ARG A 86 -12.36 -4.56 21.92
C ARG A 86 -10.91 -5.01 21.78
N PHE A 87 -10.58 -5.81 20.77
CA PHE A 87 -9.20 -6.22 20.51
C PHE A 87 -8.31 -5.05 20.13
N TYR A 88 -8.81 -4.19 19.27
CA TYR A 88 -8.09 -2.99 18.86
C TYR A 88 -7.82 -2.05 20.04
N ASP A 89 -8.84 -1.69 20.83
CA ASP A 89 -8.67 -0.81 21.99
C ASP A 89 -7.77 -1.44 23.06
N ALA A 90 -7.79 -2.77 23.23
CA ALA A 90 -6.85 -3.46 24.10
C ALA A 90 -5.40 -3.36 23.58
N SER A 91 -5.19 -3.45 22.26
CA SER A 91 -3.88 -3.28 21.66
C SER A 91 -3.31 -1.86 21.86
N LEU A 92 -4.16 -0.84 21.90
CA LEU A 92 -3.73 0.52 22.22
C LEU A 92 -3.16 0.65 23.65
N GLN A 93 -3.56 -0.25 24.56
CA GLN A 93 -3.11 -0.27 25.95
C GLN A 93 -1.87 -1.15 26.17
N SER A 94 -1.48 -1.99 25.21
CA SER A 94 -0.31 -2.87 25.34
C SER A 94 1.01 -2.11 25.55
N GLY A 95 1.03 -0.82 25.17
CA GLY A 95 2.22 0.02 25.24
C GLY A 95 3.19 -0.15 24.06
N ASP A 96 2.98 -1.15 23.23
CA ASP A 96 3.73 -1.31 21.98
C ASP A 96 3.44 -0.14 21.03
N LYS A 97 4.45 0.29 20.30
CA LYS A 97 4.35 1.44 19.41
C LYS A 97 4.70 1.03 17.99
N GLY A 98 3.79 1.29 17.04
CA GLY A 98 4.12 1.29 15.62
C GLY A 98 5.17 2.37 15.34
N LEU A 99 6.25 2.00 14.66
CA LEU A 99 7.29 2.93 14.22
C LEU A 99 7.15 3.27 12.74
N ALA A 100 6.74 2.28 11.94
CA ALA A 100 6.48 2.42 10.51
C ALA A 100 5.51 1.33 10.06
N SER A 101 4.70 1.64 9.07
CA SER A 101 3.86 0.68 8.36
C SER A 101 3.81 1.03 6.88
N GLU A 102 3.85 0.03 6.02
CA GLU A 102 3.81 0.20 4.57
C GLU A 102 2.92 -0.85 3.92
N MET A 103 2.12 -0.37 2.95
CA MET A 103 1.32 -1.21 2.06
C MET A 103 2.09 -1.36 0.74
N ILE A 104 2.70 -2.53 0.53
CA ILE A 104 3.53 -2.83 -0.63
C ILE A 104 2.70 -3.58 -1.66
N ASN A 105 2.84 -3.22 -2.94
CA ASN A 105 2.15 -3.84 -4.07
C ASN A 105 0.63 -3.94 -3.87
N PRO A 106 -0.09 -2.87 -3.50
CA PRO A 106 -1.53 -2.93 -3.35
C PRO A 106 -2.20 -3.19 -4.71
N HIS A 107 -3.17 -4.10 -4.71
CA HIS A 107 -3.97 -4.41 -5.88
C HIS A 107 -5.45 -4.47 -5.50
N VAL A 108 -6.29 -3.71 -6.20
CA VAL A 108 -7.75 -3.68 -6.00
C VAL A 108 -8.44 -4.31 -7.19
N GLN A 109 -9.27 -5.31 -6.94
CA GLN A 109 -10.19 -5.92 -7.90
C GLN A 109 -11.62 -5.54 -7.52
N VAL A 110 -12.41 -5.05 -8.48
CA VAL A 110 -13.79 -4.61 -8.25
C VAL A 110 -14.76 -5.46 -9.05
N TYR A 111 -15.79 -5.95 -8.37
CA TYR A 111 -16.85 -6.80 -8.89
C TYR A 111 -18.22 -6.23 -8.47
N GLY A 112 -18.75 -5.28 -9.23
CA GLY A 112 -19.97 -4.55 -8.86
C GLY A 112 -19.78 -3.80 -7.52
N ASP A 113 -20.59 -4.13 -6.53
CA ASP A 113 -20.53 -3.54 -5.20
C ASP A 113 -19.59 -4.28 -4.23
N THR A 114 -18.77 -5.21 -4.74
CA THR A 114 -17.75 -5.91 -3.96
C THR A 114 -16.36 -5.57 -4.49
N ALA A 115 -15.41 -5.34 -3.60
CA ALA A 115 -14.02 -5.15 -3.96
C ALA A 115 -13.08 -5.96 -3.04
N ILE A 116 -11.99 -6.42 -3.63
CA ILE A 116 -10.92 -7.15 -2.94
C ILE A 116 -9.65 -6.33 -3.06
N LEU A 117 -9.09 -5.93 -1.91
CA LEU A 117 -7.76 -5.32 -1.83
C LEU A 117 -6.79 -6.35 -1.28
N THR A 118 -5.75 -6.64 -2.06
CA THR A 118 -4.61 -7.47 -1.62
C THR A 118 -3.33 -6.64 -1.58
N TYR A 119 -2.47 -6.91 -0.60
CA TYR A 119 -1.18 -6.23 -0.47
C TYR A 119 -0.22 -7.02 0.42
N ASN A 120 1.06 -6.69 0.35
CA ASN A 120 2.05 -7.11 1.31
C ASN A 120 2.19 -6.02 2.38
N PHE A 121 2.07 -6.41 3.64
CA PHE A 121 2.33 -5.54 4.77
C PHE A 121 3.79 -5.64 5.18
N ALA A 122 4.43 -4.50 5.39
CA ALA A 122 5.71 -4.40 6.08
C ALA A 122 5.57 -3.36 7.20
N GLY A 123 6.02 -3.73 8.39
CA GLY A 123 5.92 -2.83 9.55
C GLY A 123 7.05 -3.03 10.53
N MET A 124 7.25 -2.04 11.37
CA MET A 124 8.13 -2.10 12.54
C MET A 124 7.38 -1.66 13.78
N THR A 125 7.55 -2.40 14.85
CA THR A 125 6.99 -2.08 16.16
C THR A 125 8.08 -2.02 17.19
N LYS A 126 7.92 -1.13 18.17
CA LYS A 126 8.75 -1.09 19.37
C LYS A 126 7.95 -1.62 20.55
N ALA A 127 8.39 -2.73 21.09
CA ALA A 127 7.80 -3.34 22.28
C ALA A 127 8.12 -2.52 23.54
N ASN A 128 7.37 -2.78 24.62
CA ASN A 128 7.55 -2.09 25.91
C ASN A 128 8.95 -2.25 26.52
N ASP A 129 9.64 -3.37 26.23
CA ASP A 129 11.02 -3.62 26.65
C ASP A 129 12.06 -2.88 25.80
N GLY A 130 11.59 -2.07 24.81
CA GLY A 130 12.42 -1.29 23.91
C GLY A 130 12.90 -2.06 22.67
N LYS A 131 12.62 -3.35 22.54
CA LYS A 131 13.00 -4.16 21.38
C LYS A 131 12.21 -3.71 20.14
N VAL A 132 12.90 -3.61 19.01
CA VAL A 132 12.28 -3.34 17.71
C VAL A 132 12.09 -4.65 16.96
N ASN A 133 10.87 -4.90 16.51
CA ASN A 133 10.50 -6.07 15.73
C ASN A 133 10.02 -5.64 14.35
N SER A 134 10.43 -6.38 13.32
CA SER A 134 9.91 -6.23 11.96
C SER A 134 8.80 -7.26 11.74
N ASN A 135 7.71 -6.81 11.15
CA ASN A 135 6.51 -7.62 10.89
C ASN A 135 6.20 -7.59 9.39
N PHE A 136 6.01 -8.78 8.82
CA PHE A 136 5.60 -8.94 7.43
C PHE A 136 4.37 -9.82 7.36
N ALA A 137 3.43 -9.45 6.49
CA ALA A 137 2.23 -10.25 6.26
C ALA A 137 1.75 -10.13 4.82
N LYS A 138 1.00 -11.14 4.37
CA LYS A 138 0.12 -11.04 3.19
C LYS A 138 -1.26 -10.68 3.71
N SER A 139 -1.86 -9.67 3.13
CA SER A 139 -3.17 -9.20 3.56
C SER A 139 -4.19 -9.28 2.43
N THR A 140 -5.40 -9.68 2.78
CA THR A 140 -6.58 -9.60 1.93
C THR A 140 -7.66 -8.87 2.71
N ARG A 141 -8.26 -7.85 2.08
CA ARG A 141 -9.39 -7.09 2.61
C ARG A 141 -10.54 -7.14 1.62
N VAL A 142 -11.73 -7.44 2.08
CA VAL A 142 -12.95 -7.46 1.27
C VAL A 142 -13.84 -6.30 1.67
N TYR A 143 -14.22 -5.52 0.70
CA TYR A 143 -15.11 -4.36 0.86
C TYR A 143 -16.43 -4.61 0.13
N VAL A 144 -17.52 -4.11 0.70
CA VAL A 144 -18.84 -4.07 0.07
C VAL A 144 -19.36 -2.63 0.10
N LYS A 145 -19.96 -2.18 -0.99
CA LYS A 145 -20.55 -0.84 -1.07
C LYS A 145 -21.90 -0.85 -0.38
N GLN A 146 -22.02 -0.15 0.74
CA GLN A 146 -23.22 0.01 1.55
C GLN A 146 -23.55 1.51 1.63
N ASP A 147 -24.74 1.89 1.26
CA ASP A 147 -25.20 3.30 1.26
C ASP A 147 -24.21 4.26 0.58
N GLY A 148 -23.67 3.83 -0.57
CA GLY A 148 -22.73 4.61 -1.37
C GLY A 148 -21.28 4.65 -0.82
N ARG A 149 -20.97 3.97 0.28
CA ARG A 149 -19.63 3.92 0.89
C ARG A 149 -19.06 2.51 0.88
N TRP A 150 -17.76 2.39 0.67
CA TRP A 150 -17.06 1.12 0.78
C TRP A 150 -16.82 0.78 2.26
N MET A 151 -17.45 -0.29 2.72
CA MET A 151 -17.33 -0.82 4.08
C MET A 151 -16.50 -2.09 4.07
N LEU A 152 -15.51 -2.17 4.96
CA LEU A 152 -14.69 -3.37 5.15
C LEU A 152 -15.52 -4.44 5.85
N VAL A 153 -15.75 -5.58 5.20
CA VAL A 153 -16.55 -6.71 5.72
C VAL A 153 -15.68 -7.89 6.15
N HIS A 154 -14.47 -8.01 5.60
CA HIS A 154 -13.53 -9.08 5.98
C HIS A 154 -12.09 -8.65 5.83
N ALA A 155 -11.24 -9.08 6.77
CA ALA A 155 -9.79 -9.02 6.62
C ALA A 155 -9.13 -10.35 7.01
N ASN A 156 -8.00 -10.63 6.33
CA ASN A 156 -7.12 -11.74 6.68
C ASN A 156 -5.68 -11.25 6.64
N PHE A 157 -4.94 -11.53 7.71
CA PHE A 157 -3.50 -11.27 7.82
C PHE A 157 -2.77 -12.60 7.99
N ALA A 158 -2.01 -13.00 6.98
CA ALA A 158 -1.16 -14.18 6.99
C ALA A 158 0.30 -13.77 7.23
N PRO A 159 0.86 -13.98 8.43
CA PRO A 159 2.24 -13.63 8.73
C PRO A 159 3.22 -14.34 7.80
N VAL A 160 4.30 -13.64 7.46
CA VAL A 160 5.42 -14.22 6.72
C VAL A 160 6.60 -14.28 7.68
N SER A 161 7.17 -15.49 7.88
CA SER A 161 8.36 -15.61 8.71
C SER A 161 9.54 -14.86 8.09
N SER A 162 10.35 -14.21 8.90
CA SER A 162 11.54 -13.46 8.46
C SER A 162 12.56 -14.31 7.70
N SER A 163 12.53 -15.65 7.89
CA SER A 163 13.37 -16.60 7.14
C SER A 163 12.99 -16.70 5.64
N ASN A 164 11.82 -16.21 5.23
CA ASN A 164 11.32 -16.23 3.86
C ASN A 164 11.13 -14.80 3.31
N ALA A 165 11.61 -13.78 3.99
CA ALA A 165 11.65 -12.42 3.43
C ALA A 165 12.74 -12.38 2.34
N PRO A 166 12.45 -11.77 1.17
CA PRO A 166 13.41 -11.65 0.07
C PRO A 166 14.62 -10.81 0.45
#